data_b5b8b46a3548bfb19a6116071a993aec
#
_entry.id   b5b8b46a3548bfb19a6116071a993aec
#
_cell.length_a   1.000
_cell.length_b   1.000
_cell.length_c   1.000
_cell.angle_alpha   90.00
_cell.angle_beta   90.00
_cell.angle_gamma   90.00
#
_symmetry.space_group_name_H-M   'P 1'
#
loop_
_entity.id
_entity.type
_entity.pdbx_description
1 polymer ?
#
loop_
_entity_poly.entity_id
_entity_poly.type
_entity_poly.pdbx_seq_one_letter_code
_entity_poly.pdbx_strand_id
1 'polypeptide(L)'
;MRVGDTVRRPAGPHTPAVHALLAYLQAVGFEGAPRPLGIDERGREILSFIEGTVPWPDRFGLLGPGDCLVRAARLIRDFHDAVTGFVAPAGARWQVLIPAEGEGDIIAHHDLAPWNLVIGPRWAFIDWDLAAPGTRLWDVAYAMHGFVPLSANPRWQRHDAPMRLRVFADAYELDEAQRRDLVPMLARRTRAMHDFLASQAAVGVQPWAGLWETGHGEAWQADADYIQANEATWAAALLG
;
A
#
# COMPACT_ATOMS: atom_id res chain seq x y z
N MET A 1 4.89 -17.15 10.16
CA MET A 1 6.07 -17.96 10.57
C MET A 1 6.76 -18.50 9.32
N ARG A 2 8.08 -18.30 9.20
CA ARG A 2 8.88 -18.90 8.10
C ARG A 2 9.12 -20.37 8.34
N VAL A 3 8.96 -21.19 7.30
CA VAL A 3 9.27 -22.64 7.29
C VAL A 3 9.97 -22.95 5.96
N GLY A 4 11.28 -23.10 6.00
CA GLY A 4 12.11 -23.22 4.79
C GLY A 4 11.94 -22.00 3.88
N ASP A 5 11.56 -22.25 2.63
CA ASP A 5 11.31 -21.20 1.61
C ASP A 5 9.85 -20.78 1.54
N THR A 6 9.09 -20.98 2.62
CA THR A 6 7.68 -20.61 2.72
C THR A 6 7.39 -19.79 3.97
N VAL A 7 6.31 -18.99 3.89
CA VAL A 7 5.66 -18.32 5.02
C VAL A 7 4.32 -18.98 5.26
N ARG A 8 4.00 -19.24 6.54
CA ARG A 8 2.70 -19.79 6.96
C ARG A 8 2.06 -18.84 7.95
N ARG A 9 0.80 -18.47 7.69
CA ARG A 9 0.02 -17.56 8.51
C ARG A 9 -1.46 -17.97 8.53
N PRO A 10 -2.26 -17.52 9.51
CA PRO A 10 -3.67 -17.84 9.54
C PRO A 10 -4.37 -17.52 8.22
N ALA A 11 -5.25 -18.39 7.75
CA ALA A 11 -6.11 -18.10 6.62
C ALA A 11 -7.42 -17.48 7.11
N GLY A 12 -7.98 -16.57 6.31
CA GLY A 12 -9.26 -15.90 6.55
C GLY A 12 -10.27 -16.14 5.42
N PRO A 13 -11.49 -15.60 5.54
CA PRO A 13 -12.51 -15.71 4.49
C PRO A 13 -12.11 -15.09 3.15
N HIS A 14 -11.15 -14.14 3.14
CA HIS A 14 -10.59 -13.46 1.97
C HIS A 14 -9.48 -14.28 1.29
N THR A 15 -8.83 -15.21 2.00
CA THR A 15 -7.66 -15.94 1.51
C THR A 15 -7.88 -16.62 0.14
N PRO A 16 -9.03 -17.25 -0.17
CA PRO A 16 -9.24 -17.85 -1.49
C PRO A 16 -9.22 -16.82 -2.63
N ALA A 17 -9.77 -15.62 -2.41
CA ALA A 17 -9.77 -14.54 -3.40
C ALA A 17 -8.35 -13.97 -3.60
N VAL A 18 -7.63 -13.75 -2.51
CA VAL A 18 -6.21 -13.31 -2.54
C VAL A 18 -5.34 -14.35 -3.24
N HIS A 19 -5.50 -15.64 -2.96
CA HIS A 19 -4.76 -16.71 -3.64
C HIS A 19 -5.06 -16.74 -5.14
N ALA A 20 -6.32 -16.53 -5.55
CA ALA A 20 -6.68 -16.44 -6.97
C ALA A 20 -5.99 -15.24 -7.64
N LEU A 21 -5.96 -14.08 -6.97
CA LEU A 21 -5.22 -12.90 -7.44
C LEU A 21 -3.72 -13.18 -7.58
N LEU A 22 -3.08 -13.71 -6.55
CA LEU A 22 -1.64 -14.01 -6.57
C LEU A 22 -1.26 -15.07 -7.62
N ALA A 23 -2.11 -16.08 -7.82
CA ALA A 23 -1.92 -17.07 -8.87
C ALA A 23 -2.04 -16.45 -10.28
N TYR A 24 -2.99 -15.54 -10.46
CA TYR A 24 -3.13 -14.78 -11.70
C TYR A 24 -1.90 -13.89 -11.94
N LEU A 25 -1.45 -13.11 -10.95
CA LEU A 25 -0.24 -12.27 -11.06
C LEU A 25 0.99 -13.11 -11.45
N GLN A 26 1.14 -14.30 -10.86
CA GLN A 26 2.19 -15.23 -11.24
C GLN A 26 2.04 -15.70 -12.70
N ALA A 27 0.83 -16.00 -13.14
CA ALA A 27 0.56 -16.50 -14.50
C ALA A 27 0.84 -15.44 -15.57
N VAL A 28 0.61 -14.15 -15.27
CA VAL A 28 0.93 -13.04 -16.19
C VAL A 28 2.38 -12.56 -16.06
N GLY A 29 3.20 -13.19 -15.22
CA GLY A 29 4.63 -12.91 -15.10
C GLY A 29 4.97 -11.74 -14.15
N PHE A 30 4.04 -11.27 -13.32
CA PHE A 30 4.36 -10.26 -12.31
C PHE A 30 5.14 -10.89 -11.15
N GLU A 31 6.39 -10.49 -10.99
CA GLU A 31 7.29 -11.05 -9.98
C GLU A 31 7.25 -10.29 -8.63
N GLY A 32 6.55 -9.16 -8.56
CA GLY A 32 6.49 -8.28 -7.39
C GLY A 32 5.55 -8.75 -6.27
N ALA A 33 5.16 -10.02 -6.23
CA ALA A 33 4.29 -10.61 -5.22
C ALA A 33 4.76 -12.02 -4.81
N PRO A 34 4.36 -12.53 -3.62
CA PRO A 34 4.59 -13.91 -3.24
C PRO A 34 3.72 -14.86 -4.08
N ARG A 35 4.16 -16.10 -4.25
CA ARG A 35 3.38 -17.16 -4.90
C ARG A 35 2.48 -17.85 -3.88
N PRO A 36 1.19 -18.07 -4.18
CA PRO A 36 0.31 -18.88 -3.33
C PRO A 36 0.66 -20.36 -3.52
N LEU A 37 0.83 -21.07 -2.42
CA LEU A 37 1.24 -22.48 -2.41
C LEU A 37 0.16 -23.38 -1.77
N GLY A 38 -1.00 -22.80 -1.42
CA GLY A 38 -2.15 -23.52 -0.88
C GLY A 38 -2.36 -23.30 0.62
N ILE A 39 -3.10 -24.23 1.23
CA ILE A 39 -3.44 -24.25 2.66
C ILE A 39 -2.88 -25.54 3.27
N ASP A 40 -2.26 -25.45 4.44
CA ASP A 40 -1.73 -26.62 5.13
C ASP A 40 -2.82 -27.36 5.95
N GLU A 41 -2.46 -28.52 6.50
CA GLU A 41 -3.35 -29.36 7.30
C GLU A 41 -3.90 -28.67 8.57
N ARG A 42 -3.29 -27.56 8.98
CA ARG A 42 -3.72 -26.74 10.13
C ARG A 42 -4.58 -25.54 9.71
N GLY A 43 -5.00 -25.47 8.45
CA GLY A 43 -5.79 -24.37 7.92
C GLY A 43 -5.04 -23.06 7.77
N ARG A 44 -3.69 -23.10 7.68
CA ARG A 44 -2.86 -21.91 7.46
C ARG A 44 -2.53 -21.77 5.98
N GLU A 45 -2.58 -20.56 5.47
CA GLU A 45 -2.09 -20.30 4.11
C GLU A 45 -0.57 -20.48 4.02
N ILE A 46 -0.13 -20.92 2.87
CA ILE A 46 1.28 -21.11 2.52
C ILE A 46 1.59 -20.19 1.35
N LEU A 47 2.53 -19.27 1.57
CA LEU A 47 3.06 -18.38 0.53
C LEU A 47 4.56 -18.62 0.35
N SER A 48 5.11 -18.35 -0.84
CA SER A 48 6.55 -18.36 -1.03
C SER A 48 7.21 -17.28 -0.16
N PHE A 49 8.37 -17.61 0.43
CA PHE A 49 9.18 -16.62 1.14
C PHE A 49 9.86 -15.69 0.11
N ILE A 50 9.83 -14.38 0.38
CA ILE A 50 10.57 -13.38 -0.38
C ILE A 50 11.85 -13.03 0.39
N GLU A 51 13.00 -13.31 -0.23
CA GLU A 51 14.30 -12.98 0.37
C GLU A 51 14.58 -11.49 0.26
N GLY A 52 14.98 -10.88 1.38
CA GLY A 52 15.33 -9.46 1.42
C GLY A 52 15.10 -8.82 2.77
N THR A 53 15.04 -7.50 2.75
CA THR A 53 14.89 -6.64 3.92
C THR A 53 13.65 -5.77 3.77
N VAL A 54 12.81 -5.73 4.80
CA VAL A 54 11.75 -4.72 4.94
C VAL A 54 12.40 -3.43 5.46
N PRO A 55 12.27 -2.29 4.75
CA PRO A 55 12.97 -1.05 5.12
C PRO A 55 12.40 -0.34 6.36
N TRP A 56 11.24 -0.73 6.84
CA TRP A 56 10.56 -0.08 7.95
C TRP A 56 10.72 -0.87 9.27
N PRO A 57 10.78 -0.18 10.43
CA PRO A 57 11.05 1.25 10.61
C PRO A 57 12.56 1.59 10.63
N ASP A 58 13.42 0.61 10.97
CA ASP A 58 14.82 0.88 11.34
C ASP A 58 15.75 1.06 10.14
N ARG A 59 15.32 0.63 8.96
CA ARG A 59 16.11 0.67 7.72
C ARG A 59 15.49 1.58 6.65
N PHE A 60 14.67 2.53 7.05
CA PHE A 60 14.00 3.46 6.12
C PHE A 60 14.97 4.23 5.23
N GLY A 61 16.21 4.43 5.68
CA GLY A 61 17.29 5.00 4.88
C GLY A 61 17.57 4.27 3.56
N LEU A 62 17.21 2.98 3.43
CA LEU A 62 17.28 2.23 2.18
C LEU A 62 16.40 2.82 1.06
N LEU A 63 15.35 3.56 1.42
CA LEU A 63 14.47 4.26 0.47
C LEU A 63 14.88 5.71 0.23
N GLY A 64 16.00 6.17 0.82
CA GLY A 64 16.53 7.52 0.66
C GLY A 64 16.94 7.88 -0.78
N PRO A 65 17.69 7.01 -1.50
CA PRO A 65 18.09 7.26 -2.88
C PRO A 65 16.89 7.41 -3.82
N GLY A 66 16.99 8.34 -4.77
CA GLY A 66 15.93 8.59 -5.77
C GLY A 66 15.58 7.35 -6.60
N ASP A 67 16.59 6.55 -6.96
CA ASP A 67 16.42 5.32 -7.73
C ASP A 67 15.53 4.29 -7.01
N CYS A 68 15.60 4.24 -5.67
CA CYS A 68 14.74 3.36 -4.88
C CYS A 68 13.28 3.80 -4.94
N LEU A 69 13.03 5.11 -4.92
CA LEU A 69 11.69 5.68 -5.06
C LEU A 69 11.11 5.41 -6.45
N VAL A 70 11.90 5.62 -7.50
CA VAL A 70 11.54 5.30 -8.89
C VAL A 70 11.20 3.82 -9.03
N ARG A 71 12.01 2.93 -8.44
CA ARG A 71 11.79 1.49 -8.49
C ARG A 71 10.50 1.08 -7.77
N ALA A 72 10.21 1.67 -6.61
CA ALA A 72 8.96 1.41 -5.88
C ALA A 72 7.74 1.87 -6.70
N ALA A 73 7.77 3.08 -7.26
CA ALA A 73 6.68 3.60 -8.07
C ALA A 73 6.41 2.75 -9.33
N ARG A 74 7.47 2.32 -10.02
CA ARG A 74 7.35 1.41 -11.19
C ARG A 74 6.80 0.05 -10.81
N LEU A 75 7.26 -0.53 -9.69
CA LEU A 75 6.73 -1.80 -9.20
C LEU A 75 5.22 -1.72 -8.92
N ILE A 76 4.74 -0.59 -8.38
CA ILE A 76 3.31 -0.33 -8.16
C ILE A 76 2.58 -0.18 -9.51
N ARG A 77 3.18 0.51 -10.47
CA ARG A 77 2.61 0.65 -11.80
C ARG A 77 2.49 -0.70 -12.50
N ASP A 78 3.56 -1.49 -12.48
CA ASP A 78 3.60 -2.83 -13.07
C ASP A 78 2.53 -3.75 -12.45
N PHE A 79 2.33 -3.67 -11.13
CA PHE A 79 1.25 -4.38 -10.44
C PHE A 79 -0.13 -3.95 -10.94
N HIS A 80 -0.39 -2.65 -10.97
CA HIS A 80 -1.68 -2.11 -11.39
C HIS A 80 -2.00 -2.44 -12.87
N ASP A 81 -0.99 -2.50 -13.72
CA ASP A 81 -1.17 -2.91 -15.12
C ASP A 81 -1.38 -4.41 -15.23
N ALA A 82 -0.61 -5.22 -14.48
CA ALA A 82 -0.76 -6.66 -14.46
C ALA A 82 -2.17 -7.10 -14.01
N VAL A 83 -2.76 -6.43 -13.03
CA VAL A 83 -4.04 -6.81 -12.44
C VAL A 83 -5.27 -6.41 -13.29
N THR A 84 -5.10 -5.56 -14.30
CA THR A 84 -6.22 -5.02 -15.13
C THR A 84 -7.06 -6.13 -15.80
N GLY A 85 -6.45 -7.27 -16.16
CA GLY A 85 -7.16 -8.40 -16.76
C GLY A 85 -7.68 -9.44 -15.76
N PHE A 86 -7.53 -9.21 -14.46
CA PHE A 86 -7.97 -10.16 -13.45
C PHE A 86 -9.50 -10.17 -13.31
N VAL A 87 -10.08 -11.35 -13.39
CA VAL A 87 -11.50 -11.57 -13.11
C VAL A 87 -11.63 -12.34 -11.80
N ALA A 88 -12.21 -11.68 -10.81
CA ALA A 88 -12.40 -12.31 -9.50
C ALA A 88 -13.30 -13.56 -9.61
N PRO A 89 -12.99 -14.65 -8.88
CA PRO A 89 -13.86 -15.82 -8.83
C PRO A 89 -15.28 -15.46 -8.36
N ALA A 90 -16.27 -16.19 -8.85
CA ALA A 90 -17.65 -16.03 -8.38
C ALA A 90 -17.71 -16.23 -6.84
N GLY A 91 -18.34 -15.29 -6.15
CA GLY A 91 -18.42 -15.32 -4.68
C GLY A 91 -17.14 -14.94 -3.95
N ALA A 92 -16.15 -14.35 -4.63
CA ALA A 92 -14.93 -13.83 -3.99
C ALA A 92 -15.28 -12.93 -2.79
N ARG A 93 -14.60 -13.18 -1.69
CA ARG A 93 -14.71 -12.35 -0.47
C ARG A 93 -13.42 -11.58 -0.29
N TRP A 94 -13.52 -10.28 -0.09
CA TRP A 94 -12.41 -9.39 0.14
C TRP A 94 -12.47 -8.79 1.53
N GLN A 95 -11.31 -8.52 2.12
CA GLN A 95 -11.23 -7.79 3.38
C GLN A 95 -11.09 -6.30 3.09
N VAL A 96 -12.20 -5.57 3.14
CA VAL A 96 -12.24 -4.13 2.91
C VAL A 96 -12.29 -3.41 4.25
N LEU A 97 -11.19 -2.79 4.68
CA LEU A 97 -11.14 -1.99 5.91
C LEU A 97 -11.52 -0.54 5.63
N ILE A 98 -10.99 0.03 4.56
CA ILE A 98 -11.25 1.40 4.11
C ILE A 98 -11.68 1.33 2.66
N PRO A 99 -12.97 1.54 2.36
CA PRO A 99 -13.44 1.53 0.97
C PRO A 99 -12.72 2.60 0.14
N ALA A 100 -12.37 2.23 -1.10
CA ALA A 100 -11.85 3.22 -2.04
C ALA A 100 -12.94 4.21 -2.46
N GLU A 101 -12.54 5.44 -2.75
CA GLU A 101 -13.41 6.41 -3.38
C GLU A 101 -13.58 6.08 -4.89
N GLY A 102 -14.81 6.16 -5.38
CA GLY A 102 -15.16 5.92 -6.78
C GLY A 102 -15.43 4.44 -7.11
N GLU A 103 -15.71 4.18 -8.39
CA GLU A 103 -15.89 2.83 -8.89
C GLU A 103 -14.53 2.17 -9.05
N GLY A 104 -14.39 0.95 -8.52
CA GLY A 104 -13.13 0.19 -8.60
C GLY A 104 -12.79 -0.20 -10.05
N ASP A 105 -11.60 0.17 -10.49
CA ASP A 105 -11.08 -0.14 -11.84
C ASP A 105 -10.05 -1.28 -11.84
N ILE A 106 -9.58 -1.64 -10.64
CA ILE A 106 -8.63 -2.74 -10.40
C ILE A 106 -8.94 -3.47 -9.09
N ILE A 107 -8.24 -4.58 -8.86
CA ILE A 107 -8.04 -5.06 -7.48
C ILE A 107 -6.77 -4.37 -6.96
N ALA A 108 -6.96 -3.41 -6.07
CA ALA A 108 -5.88 -2.65 -5.43
C ALA A 108 -5.30 -3.43 -4.24
N HIS A 109 -4.09 -3.12 -3.81
CA HIS A 109 -3.46 -3.72 -2.64
C HIS A 109 -3.99 -3.14 -1.32
N HIS A 110 -4.33 -1.85 -1.33
CA HIS A 110 -4.80 -1.03 -0.21
C HIS A 110 -3.81 -0.77 0.94
N ASP A 111 -2.64 -1.42 0.93
CA ASP A 111 -1.58 -1.24 1.93
C ASP A 111 -0.18 -1.22 1.31
N LEU A 112 -0.02 -0.49 0.18
CA LEU A 112 1.26 -0.27 -0.50
C LEU A 112 2.12 0.70 0.31
N ALA A 113 2.95 0.17 1.19
CA ALA A 113 3.75 0.97 2.10
C ALA A 113 5.16 0.37 2.31
N PRO A 114 6.11 1.15 2.86
CA PRO A 114 7.46 0.67 3.15
C PRO A 114 7.51 -0.57 4.05
N TRP A 115 6.57 -0.73 4.97
CA TRP A 115 6.51 -1.91 5.85
C TRP A 115 6.04 -3.18 5.14
N ASN A 116 5.46 -3.07 3.96
CA ASN A 116 5.03 -4.18 3.12
C ASN A 116 5.91 -4.37 1.88
N LEU A 117 7.00 -3.61 1.74
CA LEU A 117 7.97 -3.80 0.66
C LEU A 117 9.16 -4.62 1.15
N VAL A 118 9.51 -5.67 0.42
CA VAL A 118 10.77 -6.43 0.61
C VAL A 118 11.77 -6.00 -0.46
N ILE A 119 12.90 -5.45 -0.01
CA ILE A 119 14.06 -5.06 -0.84
C ILE A 119 15.06 -6.21 -0.84
N GLY A 120 15.26 -6.82 -2.00
CA GLY A 120 16.17 -7.96 -2.19
C GLY A 120 16.64 -8.09 -3.63
N PRO A 121 17.11 -9.26 -4.05
CA PRO A 121 17.43 -9.52 -5.46
C PRO A 121 16.23 -9.22 -6.36
N ARG A 122 15.05 -9.53 -5.87
CA ARG A 122 13.75 -9.17 -6.41
C ARG A 122 13.01 -8.32 -5.38
N TRP A 123 12.46 -7.18 -5.81
CA TRP A 123 11.57 -6.38 -4.97
C TRP A 123 10.15 -6.93 -5.06
N ALA A 124 9.47 -7.02 -3.93
CA ALA A 124 8.09 -7.49 -3.90
C ALA A 124 7.30 -6.87 -2.74
N PHE A 125 6.02 -6.64 -2.97
CA PHE A 125 5.07 -6.34 -1.91
C PHE A 125 4.58 -7.63 -1.25
N ILE A 126 4.42 -7.58 0.06
CA ILE A 126 3.87 -8.64 0.91
C ILE A 126 2.61 -8.12 1.61
N ASP A 127 1.93 -9.00 2.31
CA ASP A 127 0.70 -8.69 3.07
C ASP A 127 -0.46 -8.22 2.19
N TRP A 128 -0.94 -9.13 1.36
CA TRP A 128 -2.02 -8.93 0.40
C TRP A 128 -3.43 -9.11 0.99
N ASP A 129 -3.57 -9.20 2.31
CA ASP A 129 -4.87 -9.47 2.97
C ASP A 129 -5.92 -8.41 2.70
N LEU A 130 -5.48 -7.17 2.49
CA LEU A 130 -6.36 -6.04 2.18
C LEU A 130 -6.62 -5.86 0.69
N ALA A 131 -6.06 -6.72 -0.17
CA ALA A 131 -6.34 -6.65 -1.60
C ALA A 131 -7.85 -6.76 -1.85
N ALA A 132 -8.40 -5.79 -2.59
CA ALA A 132 -9.84 -5.67 -2.82
C ALA A 132 -10.12 -4.75 -4.03
N PRO A 133 -11.36 -4.73 -4.56
CA PRO A 133 -11.76 -3.72 -5.54
C PRO A 133 -11.45 -2.31 -5.07
N GLY A 134 -10.79 -1.53 -5.92
CA GLY A 134 -10.34 -0.17 -5.62
C GLY A 134 -9.93 0.59 -6.86
N THR A 135 -9.38 1.80 -6.67
CA THR A 135 -8.87 2.61 -7.77
C THR A 135 -7.36 2.78 -7.69
N ARG A 136 -6.71 2.89 -8.84
CA ARG A 136 -5.26 3.14 -8.92
C ARG A 136 -4.83 4.35 -8.11
N LEU A 137 -5.56 5.46 -8.19
CA LEU A 137 -5.19 6.69 -7.50
C LEU A 137 -5.32 6.58 -5.99
N TRP A 138 -6.33 5.83 -5.49
CA TRP A 138 -6.50 5.59 -4.06
C TRP A 138 -5.31 4.82 -3.46
N ASP A 139 -4.85 3.81 -4.19
CA ASP A 139 -3.69 3.01 -3.79
C ASP A 139 -2.38 3.82 -3.90
N VAL A 140 -2.22 4.60 -4.98
CA VAL A 140 -1.07 5.50 -5.16
C VAL A 140 -1.02 6.59 -4.10
N ALA A 141 -2.15 7.19 -3.71
CA ALA A 141 -2.20 8.19 -2.65
C ALA A 141 -1.68 7.64 -1.31
N TYR A 142 -2.03 6.41 -0.97
CA TYR A 142 -1.51 5.74 0.20
C TYR A 142 -0.02 5.43 0.10
N ALA A 143 0.42 4.92 -1.05
CA ALA A 143 1.84 4.66 -1.29
C ALA A 143 2.67 5.94 -1.15
N MET A 144 2.22 7.06 -1.71
CA MET A 144 2.93 8.34 -1.61
C MET A 144 3.06 8.83 -0.18
N HIS A 145 2.04 8.66 0.68
CA HIS A 145 2.15 8.98 2.10
C HIS A 145 3.37 8.30 2.73
N GLY A 146 3.57 6.99 2.50
CA GLY A 146 4.66 6.23 3.11
C GLY A 146 6.02 6.41 2.43
N PHE A 147 6.07 6.40 1.08
CA PHE A 147 7.33 6.40 0.32
C PHE A 147 7.94 7.79 0.12
N VAL A 148 7.13 8.86 0.11
CA VAL A 148 7.64 10.25 -0.07
C VAL A 148 8.22 10.86 1.21
N PRO A 149 8.01 10.53 2.40
CA PRO A 149 6.93 10.45 3.36
C PRO A 149 6.25 11.81 3.59
N LEU A 150 4.94 11.84 3.44
CA LEU A 150 4.13 13.04 3.66
C LEU A 150 3.65 13.10 5.12
N SER A 151 4.53 13.45 6.03
CA SER A 151 4.28 13.36 7.48
C SER A 151 4.48 14.67 8.22
N ALA A 152 3.64 14.93 9.20
CA ALA A 152 3.78 16.03 10.16
C ALA A 152 4.91 15.78 11.16
N ASN A 153 5.32 14.53 11.38
CA ASN A 153 6.35 14.17 12.32
C ASN A 153 7.73 14.61 11.83
N PRO A 154 8.47 15.48 12.56
CA PRO A 154 9.79 15.98 12.15
C PRO A 154 10.82 14.87 11.86
N ARG A 155 10.68 13.69 12.49
CA ARG A 155 11.56 12.54 12.22
C ARG A 155 11.46 12.03 10.77
N TRP A 156 10.28 12.17 10.16
CA TRP A 156 9.99 11.69 8.83
C TRP A 156 9.88 12.80 7.79
N GLN A 157 9.72 14.06 8.23
CA GLN A 157 9.66 15.19 7.30
C GLN A 157 10.93 15.30 6.47
N ARG A 158 10.72 15.61 5.18
CA ARG A 158 11.81 15.79 4.22
C ARG A 158 11.64 17.14 3.51
N HIS A 159 12.71 17.92 3.48
CA HIS A 159 12.74 19.18 2.72
C HIS A 159 12.59 18.97 1.21
N ASP A 160 12.96 17.79 0.71
CA ASP A 160 12.85 17.38 -0.70
C ASP A 160 11.53 16.64 -1.02
N ALA A 161 10.55 16.62 -0.09
CA ALA A 161 9.27 15.93 -0.30
C ALA A 161 8.54 16.35 -1.60
N PRO A 162 8.47 17.66 -1.98
CA PRO A 162 7.84 18.05 -3.25
C PRO A 162 8.53 17.45 -4.48
N MET A 163 9.86 17.45 -4.50
CA MET A 163 10.64 16.82 -5.59
C MET A 163 10.41 15.31 -5.62
N ARG A 164 10.41 14.65 -4.46
CA ARG A 164 10.16 13.21 -4.35
C ARG A 164 8.76 12.83 -4.79
N LEU A 165 7.75 13.65 -4.47
CA LEU A 165 6.37 13.46 -4.91
C LEU A 165 6.29 13.48 -6.45
N ARG A 166 6.96 14.46 -7.08
CA ARG A 166 7.06 14.53 -8.54
C ARG A 166 7.76 13.31 -9.13
N VAL A 167 8.92 12.94 -8.59
CA VAL A 167 9.68 11.76 -9.05
C VAL A 167 8.84 10.49 -8.98
N PHE A 168 8.04 10.32 -7.92
CA PHE A 168 7.14 9.17 -7.80
C PHE A 168 6.04 9.22 -8.86
N ALA A 169 5.39 10.37 -9.03
CA ALA A 169 4.33 10.56 -10.02
C ALA A 169 4.83 10.32 -11.46
N ASP A 170 6.02 10.84 -11.79
CA ASP A 170 6.67 10.64 -13.09
C ASP A 170 7.02 9.16 -13.31
N ALA A 171 7.57 8.48 -12.30
CA ALA A 171 7.96 7.07 -12.39
C ALA A 171 6.76 6.12 -12.46
N TYR A 172 5.64 6.49 -11.84
CA TYR A 172 4.35 5.78 -11.96
C TYR A 172 3.64 6.11 -13.29
N GLU A 173 4.07 7.17 -14.01
CA GLU A 173 3.49 7.66 -15.26
C GLU A 173 2.06 8.23 -15.09
N LEU A 174 1.83 9.02 -14.04
CA LEU A 174 0.56 9.74 -13.90
C LEU A 174 0.44 10.82 -14.98
N ASP A 175 -0.68 10.83 -15.71
CA ASP A 175 -1.03 11.92 -16.59
C ASP A 175 -1.48 13.18 -15.82
N GLU A 176 -1.69 14.30 -16.53
CA GLU A 176 -2.04 15.58 -15.91
C GLU A 176 -3.39 15.55 -15.19
N ALA A 177 -4.39 14.84 -15.72
CA ALA A 177 -5.70 14.70 -15.10
C ALA A 177 -5.60 13.90 -13.80
N GLN A 178 -4.89 12.77 -13.83
CA GLN A 178 -4.62 11.93 -12.65
C GLN A 178 -3.87 12.71 -11.57
N ARG A 179 -2.89 13.55 -11.95
CA ARG A 179 -2.16 14.40 -10.99
C ARG A 179 -3.07 15.44 -10.34
N ARG A 180 -4.00 16.06 -11.09
CA ARG A 180 -5.00 16.99 -10.51
C ARG A 180 -5.91 16.30 -9.51
N ASP A 181 -6.38 15.10 -9.85
CA ASP A 181 -7.28 14.33 -8.98
C ASP A 181 -6.55 13.81 -7.74
N LEU A 182 -5.26 13.49 -7.86
CA LEU A 182 -4.43 13.00 -6.78
C LEU A 182 -4.20 14.05 -5.68
N VAL A 183 -4.01 15.33 -6.04
CA VAL A 183 -3.70 16.41 -5.08
C VAL A 183 -4.65 16.39 -3.87
N PRO A 184 -5.97 16.54 -4.04
CA PRO A 184 -6.88 16.50 -2.89
C PRO A 184 -7.03 15.07 -2.30
N MET A 185 -6.75 14.03 -3.07
CA MET A 185 -6.87 12.65 -2.62
C MET A 185 -5.81 12.28 -1.59
N LEU A 186 -4.61 12.88 -1.64
CA LEU A 186 -3.54 12.62 -0.67
C LEU A 186 -4.03 12.84 0.78
N ALA A 187 -4.64 14.00 1.06
CA ALA A 187 -5.17 14.29 2.39
C ALA A 187 -6.38 13.40 2.74
N ARG A 188 -7.31 13.19 1.79
CA ARG A 188 -8.50 12.35 2.02
C ARG A 188 -8.13 10.91 2.34
N ARG A 189 -7.19 10.31 1.57
CA ARG A 189 -6.75 8.92 1.82
C ARG A 189 -6.06 8.77 3.18
N THR A 190 -5.25 9.77 3.57
CA THR A 190 -4.59 9.79 4.88
C THR A 190 -5.59 9.93 6.00
N ARG A 191 -6.58 10.82 5.87
CA ARG A 191 -7.65 11.02 6.85
C ARG A 191 -8.55 9.79 7.00
N ALA A 192 -8.82 9.06 5.92
CA ALA A 192 -9.59 7.83 5.96
C ALA A 192 -8.96 6.77 6.88
N MET A 193 -7.63 6.77 7.05
CA MET A 193 -6.97 5.89 8.01
C MET A 193 -7.21 6.32 9.47
N HIS A 194 -7.16 7.63 9.76
CA HIS A 194 -7.56 8.16 11.06
C HIS A 194 -9.00 7.77 11.39
N ASP A 195 -9.95 8.02 10.48
CA ASP A 195 -11.38 7.77 10.69
C ASP A 195 -11.65 6.28 10.91
N PHE A 196 -10.96 5.42 10.16
CA PHE A 196 -11.00 3.97 10.37
C PHE A 196 -10.54 3.60 11.76
N LEU A 197 -9.36 4.05 12.21
CA LEU A 197 -8.83 3.75 13.54
C LEU A 197 -9.77 4.25 14.65
N ALA A 198 -10.32 5.47 14.50
CA ALA A 198 -11.29 6.03 15.44
C ALA A 198 -12.56 5.15 15.55
N SER A 199 -13.07 4.69 14.41
CA SER A 199 -14.26 3.82 14.36
C SER A 199 -14.03 2.48 15.03
N GLN A 200 -12.85 1.87 14.81
CA GLN A 200 -12.51 0.58 15.41
C GLN A 200 -12.21 0.70 16.92
N ALA A 201 -11.58 1.81 17.34
CA ALA A 201 -11.35 2.09 18.75
C ALA A 201 -12.65 2.26 19.53
N ALA A 202 -13.65 2.96 18.94
CA ALA A 202 -14.95 3.18 19.56
C ALA A 202 -15.70 1.86 19.89
N VAL A 203 -15.41 0.78 19.17
CA VAL A 203 -16.02 -0.54 19.39
C VAL A 203 -15.04 -1.60 19.91
N GLY A 204 -13.81 -1.18 20.27
CA GLY A 204 -12.80 -2.03 20.92
C GLY A 204 -12.22 -3.15 20.04
N VAL A 205 -12.26 -3.02 18.70
CA VAL A 205 -11.77 -4.06 17.79
C VAL A 205 -10.24 -4.05 17.72
N GLN A 206 -9.63 -5.18 18.08
CA GLN A 206 -8.18 -5.36 17.99
C GLN A 206 -7.74 -5.80 16.57
N PRO A 207 -6.53 -5.42 16.15
CA PRO A 207 -5.48 -4.65 16.85
C PRO A 207 -5.68 -3.12 16.81
N TRP A 208 -6.72 -2.64 16.11
CA TRP A 208 -6.90 -1.22 15.80
C TRP A 208 -7.14 -0.33 17.02
N ALA A 209 -7.90 -0.83 18.00
CA ALA A 209 -8.10 -0.11 19.26
C ALA A 209 -6.77 0.08 20.01
N GLY A 210 -5.90 -0.94 20.04
CA GLY A 210 -4.56 -0.80 20.63
C GLY A 210 -3.66 0.19 19.87
N LEU A 211 -3.75 0.25 18.54
CA LEU A 211 -3.05 1.25 17.74
C LEU A 211 -3.55 2.68 18.06
N TRP A 212 -4.84 2.84 18.23
CA TRP A 212 -5.42 4.12 18.65
C TRP A 212 -4.88 4.57 20.01
N GLU A 213 -4.89 3.69 21.02
CA GLU A 213 -4.39 3.96 22.37
C GLU A 213 -2.89 4.31 22.38
N THR A 214 -2.12 3.83 21.42
CA THR A 214 -0.68 4.13 21.29
C THR A 214 -0.38 5.35 20.41
N GLY A 215 -1.41 6.17 20.09
CA GLY A 215 -1.23 7.47 19.42
C GLY A 215 -1.19 7.41 17.88
N HIS A 216 -1.46 6.24 17.26
CA HIS A 216 -1.48 6.16 15.80
C HIS A 216 -2.61 7.00 15.20
N GLY A 217 -3.77 7.09 15.88
CA GLY A 217 -4.87 7.95 15.41
C GLY A 217 -4.45 9.42 15.33
N GLU A 218 -3.83 9.94 16.37
CA GLU A 218 -3.30 11.32 16.41
C GLU A 218 -2.24 11.56 15.32
N ALA A 219 -1.36 10.59 15.09
CA ALA A 219 -0.35 10.69 14.04
C ALA A 219 -0.98 10.78 12.64
N TRP A 220 -1.96 9.92 12.31
CA TRP A 220 -2.67 9.95 11.03
C TRP A 220 -3.48 11.24 10.85
N GLN A 221 -4.10 11.77 11.93
CA GLN A 221 -4.77 13.07 11.90
C GLN A 221 -3.79 14.19 11.58
N ALA A 222 -2.65 14.24 12.29
CA ALA A 222 -1.63 15.26 12.08
C ALA A 222 -1.05 15.22 10.66
N ASP A 223 -0.80 14.01 10.11
CA ASP A 223 -0.32 13.83 8.75
C ASP A 223 -1.37 14.30 7.71
N ALA A 224 -2.66 14.01 7.92
CA ALA A 224 -3.73 14.48 7.04
C ALA A 224 -3.84 16.02 7.05
N ASP A 225 -3.76 16.65 8.22
CA ASP A 225 -3.79 18.09 8.37
C ASP A 225 -2.56 18.76 7.74
N TYR A 226 -1.37 18.17 7.91
CA TYR A 226 -0.13 18.61 7.27
C TYR A 226 -0.25 18.56 5.73
N ILE A 227 -0.75 17.44 5.19
CA ILE A 227 -0.93 17.29 3.74
C ILE A 227 -1.92 18.33 3.23
N GLN A 228 -3.05 18.51 3.90
CA GLN A 228 -4.06 19.50 3.52
C GLN A 228 -3.53 20.93 3.60
N ALA A 229 -2.81 21.29 4.65
CA ALA A 229 -2.22 22.63 4.82
C ALA A 229 -1.18 22.97 3.75
N ASN A 230 -0.55 21.97 3.14
CA ASN A 230 0.46 22.13 2.10
C ASN A 230 -0.04 21.78 0.69
N GLU A 231 -1.36 21.71 0.45
CA GLU A 231 -1.96 21.30 -0.82
C GLU A 231 -1.43 22.09 -2.02
N ALA A 232 -1.24 23.41 -1.88
CA ALA A 232 -0.67 24.25 -2.94
C ALA A 232 0.78 23.85 -3.31
N THR A 233 1.57 23.40 -2.32
CA THR A 233 2.94 22.90 -2.55
C THR A 233 2.92 21.58 -3.32
N TRP A 234 2.01 20.68 -2.96
CA TRP A 234 1.86 19.40 -3.66
C TRP A 234 1.33 19.60 -5.08
N ALA A 235 0.37 20.51 -5.26
CA ALA A 235 -0.14 20.89 -6.58
C ALA A 235 0.97 21.45 -7.48
N ALA A 236 1.79 22.38 -6.96
CA ALA A 236 2.92 22.92 -7.68
C ALA A 236 3.96 21.83 -8.06
N ALA A 237 4.21 20.88 -7.17
CA ALA A 237 5.12 19.77 -7.46
C ALA A 237 4.59 18.81 -8.52
N LEU A 238 3.29 18.54 -8.55
CA LEU A 238 2.69 17.57 -9.47
C LEU A 238 2.35 18.16 -10.83
N LEU A 239 2.00 19.44 -10.90
CA LEU A 239 1.43 20.09 -12.10
C LEU A 239 2.36 21.17 -12.73
N GLY A 240 3.37 21.64 -11.98
CA GLY A 240 4.39 22.58 -12.45
C GLY A 240 5.57 21.85 -13.04
#